data_f2121c3fd77152c8c148c2636a451988
#
_entry.id   f2121c3fd77152c8c148c2636a451988
#
_cell.length_a   1.000
_cell.length_b   1.000
_cell.length_c   1.000
_cell.angle_alpha   90.00
_cell.angle_beta   90.00
_cell.angle_gamma   90.00
#
_symmetry.space_group_name_H-M   'P 1'
#
loop_
_entity.id
_entity.type
_entity.pdbx_description
1 polymer ?
#
loop_
_entity_poly.entity_id
_entity_poly.type
_entity_poly.pdbx_seq_one_letter_code
_entity_poly.pdbx_strand_id
1 'polypeptide(L)'
;MLRQFNRLIALALLIAVTIYITLTNSETATIKLGPSITVTTYAGVIYLGVFFIGCVVTSVVALFFGFKSYLRERKLRAASRSHQLFFELFLKARSYMASGEWGAARAIWEQVLQQDPENTIARVELATCVENLGDVREALKVLDTMRASNHMNAAVLFKAVELNRKLGNNTAAKDNLALLVQEAPTKRALELARNIAEELGRIDDAMDYQRSLEKIGHVSEEMVEAKTRLSFEQLVRSVENENSLRETLTVFVKKNPTYVPALERLAQLEINRGRLDEGAELLVKAAKLSEGNLSKWNTIIDLWLRSAPGDFSRRAERALAAARSATQGLHGGKRLDAEFVVAKTLLAVNRAEDARTLLENLSTLADKEKVSLTPSQTQTRTHLMGLCMARLGLSKDTSSLWESLVEPTLPATETGKKPPLSDRGEPSPALSTP
;
A
#
# COMPACT_ATOMS: atom_id res chain seq x y z
N MET A 1 -50.34 -16.50 -42.36
CA MET A 1 -51.70 -16.61 -42.88
C MET A 1 -52.66 -15.63 -42.20
N LEU A 2 -52.84 -15.54 -40.91
CA LEU A 2 -53.80 -14.64 -40.23
C LEU A 2 -53.69 -13.15 -40.64
N ARG A 3 -52.43 -12.63 -40.76
CA ARG A 3 -52.23 -11.23 -41.18
C ARG A 3 -52.63 -10.91 -42.64
N GLN A 4 -52.54 -11.87 -43.55
CA GLN A 4 -52.94 -11.70 -44.91
C GLN A 4 -54.47 -11.78 -45.03
N PHE A 5 -55.12 -12.68 -44.27
CA PHE A 5 -56.53 -12.81 -44.15
C PHE A 5 -57.20 -11.53 -43.62
N ASN A 6 -56.69 -10.96 -42.57
CA ASN A 6 -57.14 -9.68 -42.01
C ASN A 6 -57.02 -8.51 -43.01
N ARG A 7 -55.99 -8.50 -43.86
CA ARG A 7 -55.81 -7.49 -44.92
C ARG A 7 -56.85 -7.64 -46.02
N LEU A 8 -57.20 -8.86 -46.41
CA LEU A 8 -58.25 -9.14 -47.40
C LEU A 8 -59.60 -8.75 -46.85
N ILE A 9 -59.91 -9.04 -45.60
CA ILE A 9 -61.17 -8.60 -44.96
C ILE A 9 -61.27 -7.07 -44.92
N ALA A 10 -60.16 -6.40 -44.49
CA ALA A 10 -60.16 -4.93 -44.46
C ALA A 10 -60.36 -4.31 -45.87
N LEU A 11 -59.75 -4.90 -46.90
CA LEU A 11 -59.90 -4.45 -48.27
C LEU A 11 -61.35 -4.65 -48.79
N ALA A 12 -61.98 -5.82 -48.53
CA ALA A 12 -63.33 -6.11 -48.88
C ALA A 12 -64.31 -5.16 -48.18
N LEU A 13 -64.09 -4.87 -46.88
CA LEU A 13 -64.89 -3.92 -46.11
C LEU A 13 -64.75 -2.49 -46.64
N LEU A 14 -63.53 -2.07 -47.02
CA LEU A 14 -63.25 -0.78 -47.62
C LEU A 14 -64.01 -0.65 -48.96
N ILE A 15 -64.01 -1.66 -49.84
CA ILE A 15 -64.68 -1.68 -51.08
C ILE A 15 -66.24 -1.60 -50.88
N ALA A 16 -66.78 -2.37 -49.95
CA ALA A 16 -68.21 -2.35 -49.61
C ALA A 16 -68.65 -0.96 -49.07
N VAL A 17 -67.89 -0.32 -48.22
CA VAL A 17 -68.13 1.04 -47.70
C VAL A 17 -68.06 2.05 -48.84
N THR A 18 -67.07 1.91 -49.73
CA THR A 18 -66.95 2.78 -50.93
C THR A 18 -68.16 2.72 -51.82
N ILE A 19 -68.64 1.51 -52.14
CA ILE A 19 -69.84 1.28 -52.96
C ILE A 19 -71.07 1.86 -52.26
N TYR A 20 -71.21 1.62 -50.94
CA TYR A 20 -72.34 2.11 -50.16
C TYR A 20 -72.39 3.64 -50.16
N ILE A 21 -71.29 4.34 -49.90
CA ILE A 21 -71.20 5.81 -49.89
C ILE A 21 -71.57 6.37 -51.30
N THR A 22 -71.09 5.72 -52.37
CA THR A 22 -71.32 6.18 -53.73
C THR A 22 -72.80 6.04 -54.12
N LEU A 23 -73.44 4.92 -53.76
CA LEU A 23 -74.87 4.65 -54.10
C LEU A 23 -75.82 5.49 -53.24
N THR A 24 -75.56 5.75 -52.00
CA THR A 24 -76.39 6.53 -51.09
C THR A 24 -76.34 8.04 -51.33
N ASN A 25 -75.20 8.56 -51.90
CA ASN A 25 -74.98 9.98 -52.14
C ASN A 25 -74.92 10.26 -53.67
N SER A 26 -75.97 9.96 -54.35
CA SER A 26 -76.13 10.17 -55.82
C SER A 26 -76.52 11.60 -56.21
N GLU A 27 -76.73 12.51 -55.26
CA GLU A 27 -76.97 13.92 -55.54
C GLU A 27 -75.73 14.61 -56.12
N THR A 28 -75.98 15.55 -57.08
CA THR A 28 -74.86 16.35 -57.62
C THR A 28 -74.48 17.49 -56.69
N ALA A 29 -73.22 17.55 -56.35
CA ALA A 29 -72.64 18.64 -55.57
C ALA A 29 -71.55 19.38 -56.36
N THR A 30 -71.50 20.69 -56.20
CA THR A 30 -70.48 21.55 -56.82
C THR A 30 -69.44 22.02 -55.83
N ILE A 31 -68.15 21.68 -56.10
CA ILE A 31 -67.03 22.18 -55.29
C ILE A 31 -66.31 23.26 -56.12
N LYS A 32 -66.03 24.37 -55.47
CA LYS A 32 -65.10 25.40 -55.98
C LYS A 32 -63.65 25.11 -55.47
N LEU A 33 -62.82 24.65 -56.37
CA LEU A 33 -61.39 24.37 -56.04
C LEU A 33 -60.48 25.60 -56.22
N GLY A 34 -61.07 26.68 -56.78
CA GLY A 34 -60.38 27.96 -56.99
C GLY A 34 -61.33 29.01 -57.59
N PRO A 35 -60.87 30.26 -57.83
CA PRO A 35 -61.68 31.36 -58.31
C PRO A 35 -62.36 31.07 -59.63
N SER A 36 -61.77 30.20 -60.46
CA SER A 36 -62.32 29.87 -61.85
C SER A 36 -62.52 28.36 -62.02
N ILE A 37 -62.35 27.53 -61.07
CA ILE A 37 -62.47 26.06 -61.24
C ILE A 37 -63.63 25.57 -60.35
N THR A 38 -64.72 25.23 -61.01
CA THR A 38 -65.89 24.56 -60.41
C THR A 38 -66.00 23.17 -60.97
N VAL A 39 -66.02 22.16 -60.08
CA VAL A 39 -66.22 20.77 -60.46
C VAL A 39 -67.57 20.34 -59.93
N THR A 40 -68.44 19.93 -60.83
CA THR A 40 -69.77 19.36 -60.52
C THR A 40 -69.67 17.87 -60.67
N THR A 41 -69.90 17.13 -59.63
CA THR A 41 -69.86 15.67 -59.61
C THR A 41 -70.78 15.14 -58.52
N TYR A 42 -70.94 13.82 -58.45
CA TYR A 42 -71.77 13.20 -57.38
C TYR A 42 -71.11 13.40 -56.01
N ALA A 43 -71.89 13.74 -54.98
CA ALA A 43 -71.41 14.00 -53.61
C ALA A 43 -70.64 12.81 -53.08
N GLY A 44 -70.98 11.57 -53.38
CA GLY A 44 -70.25 10.35 -53.00
C GLY A 44 -68.82 10.31 -53.53
N VAL A 45 -68.59 10.83 -54.77
CA VAL A 45 -67.21 10.89 -55.35
C VAL A 45 -66.34 11.90 -54.62
N ILE A 46 -66.94 13.01 -54.17
CA ILE A 46 -66.20 14.04 -53.38
C ILE A 46 -65.79 13.48 -52.05
N TYR A 47 -66.70 12.81 -51.35
CA TYR A 47 -66.35 12.18 -50.04
C TYR A 47 -65.26 11.13 -50.19
N LEU A 48 -65.30 10.30 -51.22
CA LEU A 48 -64.24 9.35 -51.52
C LEU A 48 -62.91 10.03 -51.83
N GLY A 49 -62.90 11.11 -52.60
CA GLY A 49 -61.72 11.88 -52.93
C GLY A 49 -61.05 12.42 -51.67
N VAL A 50 -61.81 13.04 -50.76
CA VAL A 50 -61.32 13.56 -49.49
C VAL A 50 -60.77 12.41 -48.60
N PHE A 51 -61.48 11.27 -48.55
CA PHE A 51 -61.05 10.09 -47.83
C PHE A 51 -59.71 9.54 -48.36
N PHE A 52 -59.57 9.41 -49.69
CA PHE A 52 -58.29 8.94 -50.27
C PHE A 52 -57.15 9.92 -50.05
N ILE A 53 -57.39 11.23 -50.13
CA ILE A 53 -56.36 12.24 -49.78
C ILE A 53 -55.95 12.07 -48.34
N GLY A 54 -56.89 11.90 -47.40
CA GLY A 54 -56.60 11.64 -46.01
C GLY A 54 -55.75 10.37 -45.77
N CYS A 55 -56.11 9.30 -46.53
CA CYS A 55 -55.33 8.04 -46.51
C CYS A 55 -53.90 8.22 -47.04
N VAL A 56 -53.68 9.00 -48.07
CA VAL A 56 -52.38 9.30 -48.65
C VAL A 56 -51.56 10.13 -47.65
N VAL A 57 -52.12 11.17 -47.08
CA VAL A 57 -51.45 12.03 -46.10
C VAL A 57 -51.04 11.22 -44.87
N THR A 58 -51.99 10.42 -44.33
CA THR A 58 -51.66 9.56 -43.17
C THR A 58 -50.59 8.53 -43.50
N SER A 59 -50.63 7.95 -44.72
CA SER A 59 -49.57 7.01 -45.13
C SER A 59 -48.20 7.65 -45.28
N VAL A 60 -48.13 8.86 -45.83
CA VAL A 60 -46.89 9.64 -45.95
C VAL A 60 -46.33 9.97 -44.56
N VAL A 61 -47.22 10.44 -43.65
CA VAL A 61 -46.83 10.72 -42.26
C VAL A 61 -46.35 9.46 -41.54
N ALA A 62 -47.05 8.35 -41.68
CA ALA A 62 -46.66 7.07 -41.09
C ALA A 62 -45.32 6.56 -41.64
N LEU A 63 -45.08 6.70 -42.94
CA LEU A 63 -43.79 6.37 -43.57
C LEU A 63 -42.66 7.25 -43.05
N PHE A 64 -42.92 8.55 -42.92
CA PHE A 64 -41.90 9.48 -42.35
C PHE A 64 -41.52 9.13 -40.92
N PHE A 65 -42.50 8.92 -40.05
CA PHE A 65 -42.24 8.50 -38.68
C PHE A 65 -41.59 7.10 -38.58
N GLY A 66 -42.06 6.17 -39.41
CA GLY A 66 -41.46 4.82 -39.50
C GLY A 66 -40.00 4.86 -39.93
N PHE A 67 -39.68 5.67 -40.94
CA PHE A 67 -38.30 5.85 -41.41
C PHE A 67 -37.42 6.52 -40.36
N LYS A 68 -37.90 7.57 -39.67
CA LYS A 68 -37.18 8.21 -38.57
C LYS A 68 -36.93 7.24 -37.43
N SER A 69 -37.91 6.42 -37.05
CA SER A 69 -37.79 5.39 -36.04
C SER A 69 -36.78 4.31 -36.44
N TYR A 70 -36.81 3.84 -37.68
CA TYR A 70 -35.86 2.88 -38.24
C TYR A 70 -34.39 3.40 -38.18
N LEU A 71 -34.20 4.66 -38.59
CA LEU A 71 -32.87 5.27 -38.52
C LEU A 71 -32.36 5.41 -37.06
N ARG A 72 -33.27 5.77 -36.14
CA ARG A 72 -32.95 5.83 -34.71
C ARG A 72 -32.58 4.45 -34.15
N GLU A 73 -33.34 3.44 -34.47
CA GLU A 73 -33.08 2.06 -34.02
C GLU A 73 -31.78 1.50 -34.62
N ARG A 74 -31.46 1.81 -35.86
CA ARG A 74 -30.22 1.43 -36.52
C ARG A 74 -29.01 2.07 -35.82
N LYS A 75 -29.09 3.36 -35.42
CA LYS A 75 -28.06 4.04 -34.64
C LYS A 75 -27.88 3.40 -33.26
N LEU A 76 -28.99 3.10 -32.57
CA LEU A 76 -28.96 2.44 -31.26
C LEU A 76 -28.35 1.03 -31.32
N ARG A 77 -28.70 0.26 -32.33
CA ARG A 77 -28.13 -1.09 -32.54
C ARG A 77 -26.63 -1.02 -32.88
N ALA A 78 -26.17 -0.03 -33.64
CA ALA A 78 -24.77 0.16 -33.95
C ALA A 78 -23.99 0.54 -32.68
N ALA A 79 -24.53 1.46 -31.89
CA ALA A 79 -23.92 1.83 -30.57
C ALA A 79 -23.89 0.64 -29.60
N SER A 80 -24.97 -0.15 -29.53
CA SER A 80 -25.00 -1.35 -28.69
C SER A 80 -23.95 -2.40 -29.09
N ARG A 81 -23.74 -2.60 -30.40
CA ARG A 81 -22.72 -3.53 -30.90
C ARG A 81 -21.30 -3.05 -30.55
N SER A 82 -21.02 -1.75 -30.67
CA SER A 82 -19.72 -1.21 -30.32
C SER A 82 -19.43 -1.36 -28.82
N HIS A 83 -20.44 -1.15 -27.95
CA HIS A 83 -20.33 -1.39 -26.53
C HIS A 83 -20.11 -2.88 -26.18
N GLN A 84 -20.77 -3.80 -26.87
CA GLN A 84 -20.58 -5.23 -26.68
C GLN A 84 -19.17 -5.66 -27.07
N LEU A 85 -18.67 -5.23 -28.22
CA LEU A 85 -17.31 -5.50 -28.67
C LEU A 85 -16.26 -4.93 -27.69
N PHE A 86 -16.47 -3.70 -27.23
CA PHE A 86 -15.60 -3.09 -26.21
C PHE A 86 -15.58 -3.95 -24.94
N PHE A 87 -16.74 -4.37 -24.46
CA PHE A 87 -16.84 -5.17 -23.23
C PHE A 87 -16.17 -6.54 -23.40
N GLU A 88 -16.32 -7.20 -24.54
CA GLU A 88 -15.64 -8.47 -24.84
C GLU A 88 -14.12 -8.30 -24.87
N LEU A 89 -13.62 -7.26 -25.55
CA LEU A 89 -12.18 -6.94 -25.58
C LEU A 89 -11.67 -6.59 -24.19
N PHE A 90 -12.43 -5.83 -23.40
CA PHE A 90 -12.09 -5.50 -22.02
C PHE A 90 -11.94 -6.76 -21.14
N LEU A 91 -12.92 -7.66 -21.17
CA LEU A 91 -12.87 -8.92 -20.41
C LEU A 91 -11.69 -9.78 -20.84
N LYS A 92 -11.44 -9.89 -22.14
CA LYS A 92 -10.33 -10.66 -22.70
C LYS A 92 -8.97 -10.07 -22.28
N ALA A 93 -8.80 -8.76 -22.36
CA ALA A 93 -7.58 -8.10 -21.90
C ALA A 93 -7.35 -8.30 -20.41
N ARG A 94 -8.41 -8.17 -19.59
CA ARG A 94 -8.35 -8.41 -18.14
C ARG A 94 -7.99 -9.87 -17.82
N SER A 95 -8.49 -10.83 -18.57
CA SER A 95 -8.11 -12.24 -18.41
C SER A 95 -6.62 -12.45 -18.67
N TYR A 96 -6.06 -11.87 -19.73
CA TYR A 96 -4.63 -11.94 -20.02
C TYR A 96 -3.78 -11.24 -18.95
N MET A 97 -4.25 -10.11 -18.42
CA MET A 97 -3.56 -9.44 -17.30
C MET A 97 -3.55 -10.31 -16.04
N ALA A 98 -4.66 -11.00 -15.76
CA ALA A 98 -4.77 -11.88 -14.60
C ALA A 98 -3.89 -13.12 -14.73
N SER A 99 -3.65 -13.62 -15.95
CA SER A 99 -2.71 -14.74 -16.20
C SER A 99 -1.24 -14.28 -16.36
N GLY A 100 -0.97 -12.98 -16.28
CA GLY A 100 0.39 -12.44 -16.44
C GLY A 100 0.85 -12.33 -17.89
N GLU A 101 -0.03 -12.53 -18.87
CA GLU A 101 0.25 -12.42 -20.30
C GLU A 101 0.19 -10.96 -20.78
N TRP A 102 1.08 -10.13 -20.23
CA TRP A 102 1.08 -8.67 -20.44
C TRP A 102 1.20 -8.25 -21.91
N GLY A 103 1.94 -9.01 -22.72
CA GLY A 103 2.08 -8.75 -24.15
C GLY A 103 0.78 -8.94 -24.93
N ALA A 104 0.03 -10.00 -24.63
CA ALA A 104 -1.28 -10.27 -25.23
C ALA A 104 -2.32 -9.22 -24.81
N ALA A 105 -2.32 -8.85 -23.51
CA ALA A 105 -3.19 -7.81 -22.98
C ALA A 105 -2.88 -6.44 -23.64
N ARG A 106 -1.60 -6.09 -23.80
CA ARG A 106 -1.16 -4.87 -24.49
C ARG A 106 -1.76 -4.76 -25.89
N ALA A 107 -1.64 -5.82 -26.70
CA ALA A 107 -2.16 -5.82 -28.07
C ALA A 107 -3.67 -5.55 -28.13
N ILE A 108 -4.44 -6.08 -27.16
CA ILE A 108 -5.88 -5.83 -27.09
C ILE A 108 -6.18 -4.40 -26.67
N TRP A 109 -5.45 -3.84 -25.70
CA TRP A 109 -5.65 -2.45 -25.29
C TRP A 109 -5.28 -1.47 -26.40
N GLU A 110 -4.23 -1.76 -27.18
CA GLU A 110 -3.89 -0.99 -28.40
C GLU A 110 -5.02 -1.05 -29.43
N GLN A 111 -5.65 -2.21 -29.64
CA GLN A 111 -6.81 -2.36 -30.52
C GLN A 111 -8.02 -1.54 -30.05
N VAL A 112 -8.26 -1.52 -28.73
CA VAL A 112 -9.33 -0.69 -28.13
C VAL A 112 -9.05 0.79 -28.39
N LEU A 113 -7.82 1.24 -28.20
CA LEU A 113 -7.42 2.64 -28.40
C LEU A 113 -7.39 3.08 -29.86
N GLN A 114 -7.25 2.15 -30.83
CA GLN A 114 -7.46 2.44 -32.25
C GLN A 114 -8.90 2.78 -32.57
N GLN A 115 -9.86 2.18 -31.85
CA GLN A 115 -11.29 2.43 -32.04
C GLN A 115 -11.77 3.65 -31.24
N ASP A 116 -11.25 3.83 -30.04
CA ASP A 116 -11.59 4.91 -29.11
C ASP A 116 -10.31 5.50 -28.49
N PRO A 117 -9.66 6.45 -29.18
CA PRO A 117 -8.39 7.04 -28.73
C PRO A 117 -8.49 7.79 -27.39
N GLU A 118 -9.68 8.26 -27.01
CA GLU A 118 -9.91 9.00 -25.76
C GLU A 118 -10.29 8.08 -24.58
N ASN A 119 -10.26 6.77 -24.78
CA ASN A 119 -10.62 5.82 -23.74
C ASN A 119 -9.60 5.80 -22.60
N THR A 120 -9.93 6.49 -21.54
CA THR A 120 -9.06 6.63 -20.35
C THR A 120 -8.72 5.29 -19.69
N ILE A 121 -9.72 4.40 -19.60
CA ILE A 121 -9.51 3.08 -18.95
C ILE A 121 -8.52 2.27 -19.76
N ALA A 122 -8.74 2.15 -21.08
CA ALA A 122 -7.85 1.41 -21.96
C ALA A 122 -6.42 1.95 -21.91
N ARG A 123 -6.24 3.26 -21.80
CA ARG A 123 -4.94 3.90 -21.74
C ARG A 123 -4.20 3.63 -20.43
N VAL A 124 -4.89 3.71 -19.30
CA VAL A 124 -4.32 3.38 -17.99
C VAL A 124 -3.94 1.90 -17.91
N GLU A 125 -4.79 1.01 -18.44
CA GLU A 125 -4.51 -0.43 -18.47
C GLU A 125 -3.39 -0.76 -19.45
N LEU A 126 -3.30 -0.08 -20.60
CA LEU A 126 -2.17 -0.20 -21.52
C LEU A 126 -0.87 0.21 -20.84
N ALA A 127 -0.85 1.35 -20.15
CA ALA A 127 0.33 1.79 -19.39
C ALA A 127 0.72 0.77 -18.31
N THR A 128 -0.27 0.12 -17.68
CA THR A 128 -0.02 -0.95 -16.70
C THR A 128 0.58 -2.20 -17.35
N CYS A 129 0.14 -2.57 -18.54
CA CYS A 129 0.73 -3.68 -19.29
C CYS A 129 2.20 -3.39 -19.66
N VAL A 130 2.47 -2.19 -20.20
CA VAL A 130 3.83 -1.76 -20.61
C VAL A 130 4.76 -1.70 -19.40
N GLU A 131 4.27 -1.20 -18.25
CA GLU A 131 5.02 -1.20 -17.00
C GLU A 131 5.42 -2.61 -16.55
N ASN A 132 4.48 -3.57 -16.59
CA ASN A 132 4.76 -4.95 -16.20
C ASN A 132 5.66 -5.69 -17.20
N LEU A 133 5.76 -5.21 -18.43
CA LEU A 133 6.77 -5.64 -19.42
C LEU A 133 8.16 -5.05 -19.14
N GLY A 134 8.29 -4.17 -18.13
CA GLY A 134 9.56 -3.59 -17.70
C GLY A 134 9.88 -2.21 -18.26
N ASP A 135 9.06 -1.65 -19.16
CA ASP A 135 9.30 -0.32 -19.74
C ASP A 135 8.45 0.78 -19.09
N VAL A 136 8.88 1.22 -17.91
CA VAL A 136 8.21 2.27 -17.13
C VAL A 136 8.20 3.62 -17.88
N ARG A 137 9.25 3.89 -18.70
CA ARG A 137 9.32 5.15 -19.47
C ARG A 137 8.31 5.18 -20.60
N GLU A 138 8.15 4.07 -21.30
CA GLU A 138 7.15 3.94 -22.36
C GLU A 138 5.74 3.99 -21.76
N ALA A 139 5.50 3.35 -20.61
CA ALA A 139 4.23 3.45 -19.88
C ALA A 139 3.87 4.91 -19.57
N LEU A 140 4.83 5.73 -19.17
CA LEU A 140 4.60 7.16 -18.92
C LEU A 140 4.24 7.91 -20.20
N LYS A 141 4.92 7.65 -21.33
CA LYS A 141 4.61 8.26 -22.64
C LYS A 141 3.18 7.92 -23.09
N VAL A 142 2.72 6.69 -22.86
CA VAL A 142 1.33 6.28 -23.14
C VAL A 142 0.34 7.20 -22.42
N LEU A 143 0.62 7.62 -21.19
CA LEU A 143 -0.25 8.54 -20.42
C LEU A 143 -0.11 10.00 -20.88
N ASP A 144 1.09 10.44 -21.28
CA ASP A 144 1.36 11.82 -21.67
C ASP A 144 0.60 12.25 -22.93
N THR A 145 0.25 11.30 -23.81
CA THR A 145 -0.59 11.59 -24.98
C THR A 145 -1.96 12.15 -24.61
N MET A 146 -2.51 11.80 -23.44
CA MET A 146 -3.77 12.39 -22.92
C MET A 146 -3.58 13.79 -22.32
N ARG A 147 -2.35 14.10 -21.89
CA ARG A 147 -2.04 15.42 -21.33
C ARG A 147 -2.19 16.52 -22.38
N ALA A 148 -1.91 16.20 -23.64
CA ALA A 148 -2.07 17.10 -24.78
C ALA A 148 -3.52 17.40 -25.12
N SER A 149 -4.47 16.47 -24.82
CA SER A 149 -5.90 16.60 -25.12
C SER A 149 -6.76 17.25 -24.03
N ASN A 150 -6.16 17.74 -22.96
CA ASN A 150 -6.83 18.36 -21.80
C ASN A 150 -7.85 17.44 -21.05
N HIS A 151 -7.76 16.12 -21.25
CA HIS A 151 -8.65 15.12 -20.64
C HIS A 151 -7.97 14.39 -19.46
N MET A 152 -7.35 15.14 -18.56
CA MET A 152 -6.69 14.56 -17.39
C MET A 152 -7.72 14.16 -16.34
N ASN A 153 -8.02 12.87 -16.27
CA ASN A 153 -8.84 12.37 -15.18
C ASN A 153 -7.96 11.82 -14.03
N ALA A 154 -8.59 11.66 -12.87
CA ALA A 154 -7.90 11.20 -11.65
C ALA A 154 -7.14 9.86 -11.85
N ALA A 155 -7.66 8.92 -12.64
CA ALA A 155 -7.03 7.62 -12.86
C ALA A 155 -5.68 7.75 -13.62
N VAL A 156 -5.62 8.63 -14.63
CA VAL A 156 -4.39 8.94 -15.38
C VAL A 156 -3.37 9.59 -14.45
N LEU A 157 -3.80 10.57 -13.65
CA LEU A 157 -2.92 11.25 -12.70
C LEU A 157 -2.38 10.30 -11.64
N PHE A 158 -3.22 9.43 -11.06
CA PHE A 158 -2.76 8.39 -10.12
C PHE A 158 -1.68 7.51 -10.74
N LYS A 159 -1.91 7.01 -11.96
CA LYS A 159 -0.95 6.15 -12.63
C LYS A 159 0.33 6.90 -12.99
N ALA A 160 0.22 8.15 -13.43
CA ALA A 160 1.39 8.99 -13.72
C ALA A 160 2.23 9.27 -12.47
N VAL A 161 1.61 9.51 -11.31
CA VAL A 161 2.31 9.64 -10.02
C VAL A 161 3.06 8.37 -9.68
N GLU A 162 2.42 7.20 -9.79
CA GLU A 162 3.03 5.89 -9.52
C GLU A 162 4.26 5.64 -10.40
N LEU A 163 4.12 5.84 -11.72
CA LEU A 163 5.22 5.63 -12.69
C LEU A 163 6.38 6.61 -12.47
N ASN A 164 6.09 7.89 -12.20
CA ASN A 164 7.14 8.88 -11.90
C ASN A 164 7.89 8.53 -10.62
N ARG A 165 7.22 8.02 -9.58
CA ARG A 165 7.88 7.52 -8.37
C ARG A 165 8.83 6.36 -8.68
N LYS A 166 8.40 5.39 -9.49
CA LYS A 166 9.25 4.25 -9.91
C LYS A 166 10.48 4.69 -10.69
N LEU A 167 10.37 5.78 -11.44
CA LEU A 167 11.51 6.39 -12.16
C LEU A 167 12.39 7.29 -11.27
N GLY A 168 12.01 7.54 -10.02
CA GLY A 168 12.69 8.51 -9.15
C GLY A 168 12.44 9.98 -9.51
N ASN A 169 11.48 10.26 -10.41
CA ASN A 169 11.12 11.62 -10.84
C ASN A 169 10.19 12.28 -9.82
N ASN A 170 10.69 12.55 -8.63
CA ASN A 170 9.90 13.05 -7.50
C ASN A 170 9.22 14.40 -7.76
N THR A 171 9.86 15.30 -8.56
CA THR A 171 9.26 16.58 -8.95
C THR A 171 8.03 16.39 -9.81
N ALA A 172 8.13 15.59 -10.88
CA ALA A 172 6.98 15.29 -11.75
C ALA A 172 5.87 14.53 -11.02
N ALA A 173 6.22 13.61 -10.10
CA ALA A 173 5.25 12.93 -9.26
C ALA A 173 4.47 13.94 -8.38
N LYS A 174 5.16 14.90 -7.78
CA LYS A 174 4.55 15.96 -6.97
C LYS A 174 3.63 16.85 -7.80
N ASP A 175 4.05 17.30 -8.99
CA ASP A 175 3.24 18.16 -9.85
C ASP A 175 1.95 17.46 -10.30
N ASN A 176 2.03 16.19 -10.72
CA ASN A 176 0.87 15.38 -11.04
C ASN A 176 -0.04 15.16 -9.82
N LEU A 177 0.55 15.03 -8.64
CA LEU A 177 -0.18 14.84 -7.40
C LEU A 177 -0.91 16.11 -6.96
N ALA A 178 -0.30 17.29 -7.14
CA ALA A 178 -0.96 18.57 -6.87
C ALA A 178 -2.19 18.74 -7.76
N LEU A 179 -2.08 18.42 -9.04
CA LEU A 179 -3.22 18.41 -9.96
C LEU A 179 -4.28 17.40 -9.54
N LEU A 180 -3.87 16.17 -9.14
CA LEU A 180 -4.80 15.15 -8.68
C LEU A 180 -5.59 15.59 -7.44
N VAL A 181 -4.94 16.22 -6.47
CA VAL A 181 -5.60 16.71 -5.26
C VAL A 181 -6.53 17.88 -5.58
N GLN A 182 -6.17 18.71 -6.53
CA GLN A 182 -7.01 19.82 -7.00
C GLN A 182 -8.27 19.33 -7.71
N GLU A 183 -8.14 18.37 -8.64
CA GLU A 183 -9.25 17.85 -9.44
C GLU A 183 -10.14 16.87 -8.66
N ALA A 184 -9.53 16.02 -7.83
CA ALA A 184 -10.22 14.98 -7.09
C ALA A 184 -9.62 14.79 -5.69
N PRO A 185 -9.98 15.59 -4.70
CA PRO A 185 -9.48 15.50 -3.33
C PRO A 185 -10.06 14.29 -2.58
N THR A 186 -9.80 13.10 -3.10
CA THR A 186 -10.23 11.85 -2.49
C THR A 186 -9.31 11.47 -1.33
N LYS A 187 -9.80 10.66 -0.39
CA LYS A 187 -9.00 10.12 0.71
C LYS A 187 -7.69 9.52 0.20
N ARG A 188 -7.76 8.66 -0.83
CA ARG A 188 -6.59 8.01 -1.42
C ARG A 188 -5.58 9.02 -2.02
N ALA A 189 -6.07 10.06 -2.71
CA ALA A 189 -5.21 11.11 -3.27
C ALA A 189 -4.45 11.86 -2.19
N LEU A 190 -5.15 12.25 -1.12
CA LEU A 190 -4.57 12.97 0.01
C LEU A 190 -3.60 12.12 0.83
N GLU A 191 -3.90 10.82 1.04
CA GLU A 191 -2.97 9.88 1.69
C GLU A 191 -1.68 9.73 0.88
N LEU A 192 -1.79 9.59 -0.44
CA LEU A 192 -0.64 9.50 -1.34
C LEU A 192 0.15 10.82 -1.32
N ALA A 193 -0.53 11.96 -1.31
CA ALA A 193 0.10 13.28 -1.22
C ALA A 193 0.88 13.47 0.07
N ARG A 194 0.28 13.10 1.19
CA ARG A 194 0.93 13.13 2.50
C ARG A 194 2.19 12.27 2.51
N ASN A 195 2.07 11.01 2.05
CA ASN A 195 3.20 10.07 2.08
C ASN A 195 4.36 10.55 1.19
N ILE A 196 4.08 11.06 0.00
CA ILE A 196 5.12 11.62 -0.89
C ILE A 196 5.75 12.89 -0.28
N ALA A 197 4.95 13.74 0.34
CA ALA A 197 5.46 14.93 1.03
C ALA A 197 6.38 14.54 2.21
N GLU A 198 6.03 13.51 2.98
CA GLU A 198 6.88 12.94 4.03
C GLU A 198 8.20 12.39 3.46
N GLU A 199 8.16 11.56 2.41
CA GLU A 199 9.35 11.00 1.76
C GLU A 199 10.30 12.10 1.25
N LEU A 200 9.75 13.21 0.75
CA LEU A 200 10.50 14.39 0.30
C LEU A 200 10.95 15.30 1.45
N GLY A 201 10.61 14.97 2.69
CA GLY A 201 10.93 15.78 3.87
C GLY A 201 10.17 17.09 3.97
N ARG A 202 9.06 17.24 3.22
CA ARG A 202 8.21 18.45 3.21
C ARG A 202 7.10 18.31 4.26
N ILE A 203 7.47 18.41 5.52
CA ILE A 203 6.58 18.11 6.64
C ILE A 203 5.38 19.06 6.71
N ASP A 204 5.54 20.33 6.36
CA ASP A 204 4.44 21.30 6.36
C ASP A 204 3.37 20.94 5.34
N ASP A 205 3.76 20.56 4.11
CA ASP A 205 2.82 20.09 3.09
C ASP A 205 2.12 18.79 3.56
N ALA A 206 2.88 17.86 4.16
CA ALA A 206 2.32 16.62 4.69
C ALA A 206 1.27 16.89 5.78
N MET A 207 1.52 17.86 6.64
CA MET A 207 0.57 18.31 7.66
C MET A 207 -0.70 18.94 7.05
N ASP A 208 -0.57 19.71 5.97
CA ASP A 208 -1.72 20.31 5.29
C ASP A 208 -2.60 19.23 4.62
N TYR A 209 -1.99 18.22 4.01
CA TYR A 209 -2.73 17.06 3.49
C TYR A 209 -3.37 16.25 4.62
N GLN A 210 -2.69 16.08 5.75
CA GLN A 210 -3.25 15.41 6.92
C GLN A 210 -4.48 16.17 7.47
N ARG A 211 -4.43 17.50 7.56
CA ARG A 211 -5.59 18.33 7.95
C ARG A 211 -6.75 18.21 6.97
N SER A 212 -6.45 18.10 5.67
CA SER A 212 -7.46 17.88 4.63
C SER A 212 -8.11 16.52 4.74
N LEU A 213 -7.34 15.48 5.06
CA LEU A 213 -7.85 14.12 5.34
C LEU A 213 -8.82 14.11 6.53
N GLU A 214 -8.47 14.82 7.61
CA GLU A 214 -9.32 14.91 8.81
C GLU A 214 -10.67 15.60 8.53
N LYS A 215 -10.73 16.51 7.56
CA LYS A 215 -11.98 17.18 7.14
C LYS A 215 -12.91 16.27 6.33
N ILE A 216 -12.36 15.29 5.61
CA ILE A 216 -13.13 14.46 4.66
C ILE A 216 -13.80 13.27 5.35
N GLY A 217 -13.28 12.73 6.45
CA GLY A 217 -13.88 11.52 6.97
C GLY A 217 -13.42 11.02 8.33
N HIS A 218 -13.81 9.79 8.64
CA HIS A 218 -13.53 9.12 9.91
C HIS A 218 -12.04 9.06 10.21
N VAL A 219 -11.70 9.54 11.40
CA VAL A 219 -10.33 9.47 11.93
C VAL A 219 -10.02 8.00 12.25
N SER A 220 -9.19 7.36 11.44
CA SER A 220 -8.66 6.03 11.74
C SER A 220 -7.47 6.12 12.70
N GLU A 221 -7.15 5.02 13.38
CA GLU A 221 -5.98 4.93 14.26
C GLU A 221 -4.68 5.30 13.51
N GLU A 222 -4.52 4.81 12.28
CA GLU A 222 -3.40 5.15 11.39
C GLU A 222 -3.28 6.66 11.11
N MET A 223 -4.42 7.36 10.98
CA MET A 223 -4.42 8.81 10.79
C MET A 223 -3.99 9.56 12.04
N VAL A 224 -4.35 9.07 13.23
CA VAL A 224 -3.91 9.64 14.52
C VAL A 224 -2.42 9.43 14.70
N GLU A 225 -1.90 8.25 14.38
CA GLU A 225 -0.47 7.95 14.42
C GLU A 225 0.32 8.82 13.45
N ALA A 226 -0.15 8.93 12.19
CA ALA A 226 0.48 9.79 11.18
C ALA A 226 0.51 11.26 11.61
N LYS A 227 -0.59 11.77 12.17
CA LYS A 227 -0.65 13.12 12.73
C LYS A 227 0.35 13.32 13.86
N THR A 228 0.42 12.37 14.77
CA THR A 228 1.34 12.42 15.91
C THR A 228 2.79 12.43 15.44
N ARG A 229 3.14 11.57 14.48
CA ARG A 229 4.46 11.51 13.84
C ARG A 229 4.83 12.82 13.16
N LEU A 230 3.96 13.33 12.28
CA LEU A 230 4.18 14.59 11.57
C LEU A 230 4.31 15.78 12.52
N SER A 231 3.47 15.85 13.55
CA SER A 231 3.53 16.91 14.56
C SER A 231 4.84 16.87 15.35
N PHE A 232 5.36 15.68 15.65
CA PHE A 232 6.66 15.52 16.29
C PHE A 232 7.80 15.98 15.37
N GLU A 233 7.80 15.56 14.10
CA GLU A 233 8.83 15.95 13.13
C GLU A 233 8.84 17.46 12.87
N GLN A 234 7.66 18.07 12.73
CA GLN A 234 7.51 19.52 12.60
C GLN A 234 8.09 20.25 13.82
N LEU A 235 7.75 19.76 15.03
CA LEU A 235 8.26 20.31 16.28
C LEU A 235 9.79 20.24 16.36
N VAL A 236 10.37 19.09 16.03
CA VAL A 236 11.84 18.92 16.07
C VAL A 236 12.55 19.82 15.06
N ARG A 237 11.95 20.06 13.88
CA ARG A 237 12.56 20.92 12.84
C ARG A 237 12.38 22.40 13.10
N SER A 238 11.27 22.81 13.73
CA SER A 238 10.93 24.23 13.94
C SER A 238 11.68 24.88 15.09
N VAL A 239 12.29 24.08 15.98
CA VAL A 239 12.93 24.60 17.19
C VAL A 239 14.44 24.38 17.14
N GLU A 240 15.20 25.45 16.94
CA GLU A 240 16.68 25.39 16.88
C GLU A 240 17.33 25.34 18.26
N ASN A 241 16.69 25.90 19.29
CA ASN A 241 17.25 25.97 20.62
C ASN A 241 16.87 24.74 21.45
N GLU A 242 17.88 24.01 21.99
CA GLU A 242 17.67 22.82 22.80
C GLU A 242 16.80 23.06 24.05
N ASN A 243 16.84 24.26 24.66
CA ASN A 243 16.02 24.58 25.82
C ASN A 243 14.55 24.65 25.45
N SER A 244 14.23 25.36 24.38
CA SER A 244 12.87 25.49 23.85
C SER A 244 12.37 24.14 23.33
N LEU A 245 13.25 23.37 22.67
CA LEU A 245 12.92 22.00 22.20
C LEU A 245 12.52 21.08 23.36
N ARG A 246 13.27 21.13 24.46
CA ARG A 246 12.95 20.35 25.66
C ARG A 246 11.58 20.73 26.25
N GLU A 247 11.28 22.02 26.36
CA GLU A 247 10.01 22.49 26.90
C GLU A 247 8.84 22.06 26.03
N THR A 248 8.95 22.23 24.71
CA THR A 248 7.93 21.83 23.76
C THR A 248 7.77 20.32 23.70
N LEU A 249 8.87 19.54 23.75
CA LEU A 249 8.83 18.07 23.85
C LEU A 249 8.20 17.60 25.16
N THR A 250 8.44 18.28 26.27
CA THR A 250 7.80 17.94 27.55
C THR A 250 6.28 18.07 27.45
N VAL A 251 5.77 19.13 26.80
CA VAL A 251 4.34 19.31 26.55
C VAL A 251 3.83 18.25 25.58
N PHE A 252 4.59 17.94 24.51
CA PHE A 252 4.23 16.93 23.53
C PHE A 252 4.09 15.54 24.13
N VAL A 253 5.08 15.11 24.95
CA VAL A 253 5.08 13.82 25.64
C VAL A 253 3.91 13.70 26.63
N LYS A 254 3.54 14.80 27.31
CA LYS A 254 2.34 14.80 28.18
C LYS A 254 1.06 14.52 27.40
N LYS A 255 0.95 15.04 26.16
CA LYS A 255 -0.21 14.82 25.28
C LYS A 255 -0.17 13.45 24.60
N ASN A 256 1.03 12.92 24.31
CA ASN A 256 1.26 11.69 23.58
C ASN A 256 2.21 10.76 24.37
N PRO A 257 1.77 10.20 25.52
CA PRO A 257 2.65 9.48 26.46
C PRO A 257 3.16 8.15 25.92
N THR A 258 2.56 7.62 24.87
CA THR A 258 2.95 6.35 24.23
C THR A 258 3.84 6.52 23.01
N TYR A 259 4.10 7.76 22.60
CA TYR A 259 4.92 8.01 21.40
C TYR A 259 6.41 7.90 21.71
N VAL A 260 6.97 6.73 21.41
CA VAL A 260 8.35 6.34 21.75
C VAL A 260 9.41 7.31 21.23
N PRO A 261 9.39 7.80 19.96
CA PRO A 261 10.43 8.70 19.48
C PRO A 261 10.52 10.02 20.26
N ALA A 262 9.39 10.55 20.74
CA ALA A 262 9.42 11.77 21.56
C ALA A 262 10.00 11.52 22.96
N LEU A 263 9.70 10.36 23.58
CA LEU A 263 10.29 9.96 24.85
C LEU A 263 11.81 9.82 24.73
N GLU A 264 12.30 9.17 23.68
CA GLU A 264 13.73 8.98 23.43
C GLU A 264 14.45 10.31 23.18
N ARG A 265 13.84 11.19 22.38
CA ARG A 265 14.42 12.50 22.09
C ARG A 265 14.50 13.37 23.35
N LEU A 266 13.45 13.39 24.16
CA LEU A 266 13.43 14.11 25.42
C LEU A 266 14.46 13.54 26.40
N ALA A 267 14.54 12.22 26.50
CA ALA A 267 15.55 11.54 27.33
C ALA A 267 16.97 11.92 26.93
N GLN A 268 17.28 11.96 25.64
CA GLN A 268 18.59 12.37 25.15
C GLN A 268 18.95 13.81 25.56
N LEU A 269 17.97 14.74 25.50
CA LEU A 269 18.17 16.12 25.93
C LEU A 269 18.42 16.23 27.44
N GLU A 270 17.74 15.43 28.28
CA GLU A 270 17.96 15.41 29.71
C GLU A 270 19.34 14.79 30.06
N ILE A 271 19.75 13.72 29.36
CA ILE A 271 21.07 13.09 29.52
C ILE A 271 22.19 14.08 29.14
N ASN A 272 22.07 14.77 28.03
CA ASN A 272 23.05 15.76 27.55
C ASN A 272 23.26 16.88 28.57
N ARG A 273 22.26 17.18 29.39
CA ARG A 273 22.30 18.17 30.47
C ARG A 273 22.82 17.62 31.79
N GLY A 274 23.22 16.37 31.84
CA GLY A 274 23.67 15.68 33.04
C GLY A 274 22.55 15.20 33.97
N ARG A 275 21.27 15.29 33.55
CA ARG A 275 20.15 14.78 34.31
C ARG A 275 19.91 13.30 33.97
N LEU A 276 20.84 12.46 34.40
CA LEU A 276 20.88 11.06 34.05
C LEU A 276 19.63 10.31 34.55
N ASP A 277 19.13 10.68 35.72
CA ASP A 277 17.99 10.00 36.36
C ASP A 277 16.70 10.24 35.57
N GLU A 278 16.40 11.49 35.21
CA GLU A 278 15.22 11.84 34.43
C GLU A 278 15.27 11.22 33.01
N GLY A 279 16.48 11.28 32.40
CA GLY A 279 16.70 10.68 31.10
C GLY A 279 16.47 9.16 31.09
N ALA A 280 17.02 8.47 32.09
CA ALA A 280 16.87 7.03 32.25
C ALA A 280 15.41 6.63 32.53
N GLU A 281 14.66 7.39 33.33
CA GLU A 281 13.23 7.13 33.57
C GLU A 281 12.39 7.27 32.29
N LEU A 282 12.69 8.25 31.43
CA LEU A 282 12.05 8.41 30.13
C LEU A 282 12.37 7.23 29.20
N LEU A 283 13.64 6.77 29.18
CA LEU A 283 14.05 5.60 28.42
C LEU A 283 13.39 4.31 28.92
N VAL A 284 13.18 4.15 30.22
CA VAL A 284 12.43 3.01 30.79
C VAL A 284 10.98 3.00 30.27
N LYS A 285 10.32 4.18 30.20
CA LYS A 285 8.98 4.28 29.61
C LYS A 285 9.00 3.90 28.13
N ALA A 286 9.97 4.42 27.38
CA ALA A 286 10.14 4.10 25.96
C ALA A 286 10.42 2.61 25.71
N ALA A 287 11.27 1.98 26.53
CA ALA A 287 11.62 0.57 26.43
C ALA A 287 10.44 -0.36 26.74
N LYS A 288 9.61 -0.01 27.74
CA LYS A 288 8.37 -0.77 28.04
C LYS A 288 7.35 -0.75 26.91
N LEU A 289 7.31 0.34 26.12
CA LEU A 289 6.44 0.46 24.95
C LEU A 289 7.03 -0.20 23.69
N SER A 290 8.32 -0.50 23.70
CA SER A 290 9.06 -1.10 22.58
C SER A 290 9.39 -2.56 22.91
N GLU A 291 8.46 -3.47 22.70
CA GLU A 291 8.61 -4.87 23.06
C GLU A 291 9.90 -5.49 22.48
N GLY A 292 10.67 -6.15 23.33
CA GLY A 292 11.79 -7.01 22.95
C GLY A 292 13.10 -6.32 22.54
N ASN A 293 13.26 -5.03 22.69
CA ASN A 293 14.50 -4.33 22.34
C ASN A 293 15.51 -4.31 23.50
N LEU A 294 16.31 -5.38 23.62
CA LEU A 294 17.36 -5.51 24.65
C LEU A 294 18.44 -4.43 24.58
N SER A 295 18.71 -3.86 23.39
CA SER A 295 19.70 -2.78 23.24
C SER A 295 19.31 -1.53 24.03
N LYS A 296 18.00 -1.17 24.03
CA LYS A 296 17.50 -0.05 24.84
C LYS A 296 17.69 -0.29 26.33
N TRP A 297 17.41 -1.50 26.80
CA TRP A 297 17.61 -1.86 28.21
C TRP A 297 19.09 -1.81 28.63
N ASN A 298 20.01 -2.27 27.77
CA ASN A 298 21.43 -2.15 28.02
C ASN A 298 21.87 -0.68 28.20
N THR A 299 21.39 0.21 27.33
CA THR A 299 21.68 1.66 27.45
C THR A 299 21.15 2.23 28.77
N ILE A 300 19.97 1.82 29.21
CA ILE A 300 19.38 2.26 30.49
C ILE A 300 20.22 1.77 31.67
N ILE A 301 20.61 0.50 31.63
CA ILE A 301 21.46 -0.10 32.69
C ILE A 301 22.80 0.62 32.75
N ASP A 302 23.44 0.87 31.62
CA ASP A 302 24.71 1.60 31.56
C ASP A 302 24.59 3.02 32.12
N LEU A 303 23.48 3.71 31.85
CA LEU A 303 23.22 5.05 32.43
C LEU A 303 23.12 5.00 33.95
N TRP A 304 22.42 4.02 34.53
CA TRP A 304 22.29 3.84 35.94
C TRP A 304 23.65 3.47 36.61
N LEU A 305 24.51 2.73 35.91
CA LEU A 305 25.81 2.30 36.40
C LEU A 305 26.90 3.39 36.27
N ARG A 306 26.73 4.38 35.38
CA ARG A 306 27.67 5.52 35.21
C ARG A 306 27.54 6.59 36.30
N SER A 307 27.30 6.24 37.50
CA SER A 307 26.98 7.22 38.53
C SER A 307 28.19 7.79 39.29
N ALA A 308 27.99 9.01 39.83
CA ALA A 308 28.90 9.59 40.81
C ALA A 308 28.98 8.74 42.10
N PRO A 309 30.13 8.73 42.82
CA PRO A 309 30.39 7.79 43.90
C PRO A 309 29.43 7.78 45.10
N GLY A 310 28.58 8.78 45.25
CA GLY A 310 27.73 8.92 46.46
C GLY A 310 26.38 8.17 46.41
N ASP A 311 25.90 7.74 45.22
CA ASP A 311 24.52 7.21 45.01
C ASP A 311 24.50 5.81 44.38
N PHE A 312 25.63 5.10 44.43
CA PHE A 312 25.82 3.82 43.74
C PHE A 312 24.78 2.77 44.15
N SER A 313 24.47 2.65 45.43
CA SER A 313 23.56 1.62 45.92
C SER A 313 22.13 1.78 45.34
N ARG A 314 21.60 3.00 45.35
CA ARG A 314 20.27 3.29 44.82
C ARG A 314 20.18 3.07 43.31
N ARG A 315 21.21 3.47 42.58
CA ARG A 315 21.28 3.33 41.12
C ARG A 315 21.55 1.88 40.69
N ALA A 316 22.34 1.15 41.49
CA ALA A 316 22.52 -0.29 41.29
C ALA A 316 21.19 -1.06 41.36
N GLU A 317 20.33 -0.73 42.34
CA GLU A 317 19.02 -1.34 42.44
C GLU A 317 18.10 -0.96 41.24
N ARG A 318 18.16 0.30 40.76
CA ARG A 318 17.42 0.72 39.57
C ARG A 318 17.93 0.02 38.31
N ALA A 319 19.27 -0.16 38.18
CA ALA A 319 19.85 -0.92 37.08
C ALA A 319 19.37 -2.39 37.09
N LEU A 320 19.32 -3.01 38.25
CA LEU A 320 18.79 -4.37 38.43
C LEU A 320 17.29 -4.45 38.13
N ALA A 321 16.51 -3.48 38.58
CA ALA A 321 15.09 -3.41 38.27
C ALA A 321 14.83 -3.26 36.73
N ALA A 322 15.66 -2.44 36.06
CA ALA A 322 15.62 -2.30 34.60
C ALA A 322 16.01 -3.62 33.93
N ALA A 323 17.07 -4.29 34.34
CA ALA A 323 17.48 -5.58 33.80
C ALA A 323 16.41 -6.66 33.97
N ARG A 324 15.76 -6.74 35.14
CA ARG A 324 14.60 -7.64 35.34
C ARG A 324 13.39 -7.26 34.50
N SER A 325 13.12 -5.97 34.31
CA SER A 325 12.06 -5.52 33.42
C SER A 325 12.32 -5.93 31.97
N ALA A 326 13.58 -6.00 31.56
CA ALA A 326 13.96 -6.47 30.22
C ALA A 326 13.58 -7.93 29.94
N THR A 327 13.37 -8.75 30.98
CA THR A 327 12.97 -10.16 30.85
C THR A 327 11.45 -10.34 30.77
N GLN A 328 10.66 -9.32 31.10
CA GLN A 328 9.20 -9.41 31.13
C GLN A 328 8.62 -9.52 29.71
N GLY A 329 7.66 -10.42 29.54
CA GLY A 329 6.98 -10.62 28.25
C GLY A 329 7.82 -11.33 27.17
N LEU A 330 9.07 -11.69 27.47
CA LEU A 330 9.93 -12.43 26.54
C LEU A 330 9.83 -13.95 26.75
N HIS A 331 9.92 -14.69 25.64
CA HIS A 331 9.87 -16.15 25.61
C HIS A 331 11.00 -16.73 24.75
N GLY A 332 11.32 -18.00 24.98
CA GLY A 332 12.30 -18.74 24.19
C GLY A 332 13.72 -18.15 24.28
N GLY A 333 14.44 -18.16 23.16
CA GLY A 333 15.83 -17.69 23.10
C GLY A 333 16.00 -16.23 23.50
N LYS A 334 15.03 -15.34 23.20
CA LYS A 334 15.07 -13.92 23.61
C LYS A 334 15.01 -13.76 25.14
N ARG A 335 14.26 -14.63 25.81
CA ARG A 335 14.21 -14.65 27.26
C ARG A 335 15.57 -15.00 27.84
N LEU A 336 16.27 -15.99 27.29
CA LEU A 336 17.62 -16.38 27.71
C LEU A 336 18.62 -15.23 27.52
N ASP A 337 18.57 -14.53 26.38
CA ASP A 337 19.43 -13.37 26.14
C ASP A 337 19.20 -12.25 27.17
N ALA A 338 17.95 -12.01 27.54
CA ALA A 338 17.61 -11.04 28.59
C ALA A 338 18.16 -11.47 29.98
N GLU A 339 18.09 -12.76 30.32
CA GLU A 339 18.70 -13.25 31.59
C GLU A 339 20.21 -13.09 31.63
N PHE A 340 20.93 -13.16 30.50
CA PHE A 340 22.33 -12.80 30.43
C PHE A 340 22.58 -11.32 30.74
N VAL A 341 21.66 -10.42 30.34
CA VAL A 341 21.73 -9.00 30.72
C VAL A 341 21.57 -8.84 32.23
N VAL A 342 20.66 -9.58 32.86
CA VAL A 342 20.49 -9.59 34.32
C VAL A 342 21.76 -10.09 35.00
N ALA A 343 22.37 -11.18 34.54
CA ALA A 343 23.61 -11.73 35.10
C ALA A 343 24.77 -10.75 34.99
N LYS A 344 24.96 -10.08 33.85
CA LYS A 344 25.96 -9.03 33.66
C LYS A 344 25.74 -7.86 34.62
N THR A 345 24.49 -7.44 34.79
CA THR A 345 24.14 -6.34 35.71
C THR A 345 24.43 -6.72 37.16
N LEU A 346 24.07 -7.95 37.57
CA LEU A 346 24.41 -8.47 38.92
C LEU A 346 25.90 -8.45 39.18
N LEU A 347 26.70 -8.87 38.21
CA LEU A 347 28.15 -8.77 38.30
C LEU A 347 28.63 -7.32 38.42
N ALA A 348 28.06 -6.40 37.60
CA ALA A 348 28.47 -4.99 37.64
C ALA A 348 28.15 -4.33 38.98
N VAL A 349 27.11 -4.76 39.69
CA VAL A 349 26.75 -4.28 41.04
C VAL A 349 27.34 -5.10 42.19
N ASN A 350 28.34 -5.94 41.90
CA ASN A 350 29.07 -6.75 42.86
C ASN A 350 28.23 -7.83 43.60
N ARG A 351 27.15 -8.34 42.93
CA ARG A 351 26.31 -9.44 43.43
C ARG A 351 26.65 -10.75 42.71
N ALA A 352 27.89 -11.21 42.89
CA ALA A 352 28.43 -12.36 42.16
C ALA A 352 27.73 -13.69 42.49
N GLU A 353 27.32 -13.89 43.76
CA GLU A 353 26.54 -15.07 44.18
C GLU A 353 25.20 -15.19 43.45
N ASP A 354 24.46 -14.08 43.39
CA ASP A 354 23.17 -14.07 42.73
C ASP A 354 23.31 -14.30 41.19
N ALA A 355 24.36 -13.71 40.58
CA ALA A 355 24.70 -13.94 39.20
C ALA A 355 25.03 -15.41 38.93
N ARG A 356 25.81 -16.06 39.79
CA ARG A 356 26.14 -17.48 39.71
C ARG A 356 24.88 -18.33 39.75
N THR A 357 24.03 -18.13 40.76
CA THR A 357 22.77 -18.88 40.93
C THR A 357 21.87 -18.73 39.72
N LEU A 358 21.76 -17.52 39.14
CA LEU A 358 20.99 -17.29 37.93
C LEU A 358 21.57 -18.07 36.75
N LEU A 359 22.88 -18.04 36.54
CA LEU A 359 23.55 -18.74 35.44
C LEU A 359 23.49 -20.26 35.59
N GLU A 360 23.49 -20.81 36.79
CA GLU A 360 23.27 -22.23 37.08
C GLU A 360 21.85 -22.65 36.68
N ASN A 361 20.85 -21.82 36.95
CA ASN A 361 19.46 -22.07 36.66
C ASN A 361 19.07 -21.83 35.18
N LEU A 362 19.95 -21.29 34.34
CA LEU A 362 19.63 -21.03 32.92
C LEU A 362 19.31 -22.30 32.12
N SER A 363 19.92 -23.44 32.45
CA SER A 363 19.59 -24.71 31.79
C SER A 363 18.16 -25.15 32.09
N THR A 364 17.75 -25.02 33.36
CA THR A 364 16.35 -25.35 33.75
C THR A 364 15.32 -24.38 33.15
N LEU A 365 15.73 -23.14 32.96
CA LEU A 365 14.91 -22.15 32.27
C LEU A 365 14.78 -22.48 30.77
N ALA A 366 15.90 -22.85 30.11
CA ALA A 366 15.90 -23.27 28.73
C ALA A 366 14.97 -24.47 28.48
N ASP A 367 15.01 -25.46 29.40
CA ASP A 367 14.13 -26.62 29.36
C ASP A 367 12.64 -26.23 29.50
N LYS A 368 12.34 -25.32 30.42
CA LYS A 368 10.97 -24.75 30.60
C LYS A 368 10.46 -24.03 29.37
N GLU A 369 11.33 -23.26 28.74
CA GLU A 369 11.03 -22.51 27.50
C GLU A 369 11.08 -23.41 26.23
N LYS A 370 11.44 -24.71 26.38
CA LYS A 370 11.60 -25.69 25.30
C LYS A 370 12.61 -25.26 24.24
N VAL A 371 13.69 -24.60 24.64
CA VAL A 371 14.74 -24.08 23.75
C VAL A 371 16.09 -24.57 24.25
N SER A 372 16.98 -24.98 23.34
CA SER A 372 18.36 -25.27 23.65
C SER A 372 19.22 -24.00 23.60
N LEU A 373 20.21 -23.91 24.46
CA LEU A 373 21.23 -22.85 24.43
C LEU A 373 22.01 -22.91 23.10
N THR A 374 22.12 -21.81 22.42
CA THR A 374 22.98 -21.70 21.24
C THR A 374 24.45 -21.77 21.64
N PRO A 375 25.40 -22.14 20.73
CA PRO A 375 26.84 -22.14 21.02
C PRO A 375 27.31 -20.80 21.58
N SER A 376 26.85 -19.66 21.05
CA SER A 376 27.19 -18.32 21.54
C SER A 376 26.66 -18.07 22.95
N GLN A 377 25.45 -18.51 23.27
CA GLN A 377 24.86 -18.39 24.61
C GLN A 377 25.60 -19.28 25.61
N THR A 378 26.00 -20.49 25.20
CA THR A 378 26.81 -21.38 26.02
C THR A 378 28.18 -20.76 26.34
N GLN A 379 28.86 -20.20 25.35
CA GLN A 379 30.10 -19.48 25.53
C GLN A 379 29.95 -18.26 26.46
N THR A 380 28.89 -17.48 26.28
CA THR A 380 28.58 -16.33 27.15
C THR A 380 28.35 -16.78 28.60
N ARG A 381 27.57 -17.86 28.77
CA ARG A 381 27.33 -18.46 30.11
C ARG A 381 28.62 -18.85 30.80
N THR A 382 29.48 -19.61 30.11
CA THR A 382 30.77 -20.08 30.65
C THR A 382 31.66 -18.90 31.02
N HIS A 383 31.75 -17.87 30.16
CA HIS A 383 32.53 -16.68 30.45
C HIS A 383 32.03 -15.94 31.70
N LEU A 384 30.70 -15.71 31.79
CA LEU A 384 30.12 -15.02 32.97
C LEU A 384 30.27 -15.85 34.24
N MET A 385 30.12 -17.16 34.14
CA MET A 385 30.35 -18.08 35.28
C MET A 385 31.79 -17.99 35.80
N GLY A 386 32.78 -18.00 34.90
CA GLY A 386 34.18 -17.78 35.23
C GLY A 386 34.44 -16.44 35.97
N LEU A 387 33.78 -15.35 35.51
CA LEU A 387 33.85 -14.06 36.18
C LEU A 387 33.19 -14.07 37.58
N CYS A 388 32.07 -14.79 37.74
CA CYS A 388 31.45 -14.97 39.07
C CYS A 388 32.41 -15.68 40.05
N MET A 389 32.96 -16.80 39.62
CA MET A 389 33.89 -17.60 40.44
C MET A 389 35.15 -16.82 40.80
N ALA A 390 35.74 -16.08 39.87
CA ALA A 390 36.89 -15.22 40.11
C ALA A 390 36.59 -14.14 41.17
N ARG A 391 35.41 -13.52 41.13
CA ARG A 391 34.99 -12.51 42.13
C ARG A 391 34.71 -13.11 43.52
N LEU A 392 34.28 -14.37 43.58
CA LEU A 392 34.01 -15.09 44.81
C LEU A 392 35.28 -15.72 45.43
N GLY A 393 36.44 -15.58 44.78
CA GLY A 393 37.71 -16.14 45.26
C GLY A 393 37.83 -17.65 45.04
N LEU A 394 36.99 -18.27 44.23
CA LEU A 394 36.98 -19.70 43.93
C LEU A 394 37.97 -20.05 42.79
N SER A 395 39.23 -19.76 42.99
CA SER A 395 40.27 -19.81 41.94
C SER A 395 40.53 -21.20 41.37
N LYS A 396 40.32 -22.27 42.13
CA LYS A 396 40.55 -23.66 41.65
C LYS A 396 39.51 -24.12 40.65
N ASP A 397 38.28 -23.62 40.77
CA ASP A 397 37.18 -23.98 39.88
C ASP A 397 37.16 -23.13 38.59
N THR A 398 37.88 -21.99 38.59
CA THR A 398 37.96 -21.12 37.39
C THR A 398 38.89 -21.69 36.32
N SER A 399 39.94 -22.42 36.66
CA SER A 399 40.86 -22.99 35.65
C SER A 399 40.19 -23.98 34.73
N SER A 400 39.37 -24.87 35.26
CA SER A 400 38.63 -25.87 34.46
C SER A 400 37.61 -25.24 33.51
N LEU A 401 36.98 -24.12 33.93
CA LEU A 401 36.03 -23.37 33.08
C LEU A 401 36.76 -22.60 31.98
N TRP A 402 37.94 -22.04 32.24
CA TRP A 402 38.73 -21.38 31.21
C TRP A 402 39.32 -22.38 30.21
N GLU A 403 39.74 -23.56 30.65
CA GLU A 403 40.18 -24.66 29.78
C GLU A 403 39.06 -25.08 28.81
N SER A 404 37.81 -25.18 29.28
CA SER A 404 36.66 -25.50 28.42
C SER A 404 36.33 -24.43 27.36
N LEU A 405 36.81 -23.20 27.55
CA LEU A 405 36.65 -22.12 26.54
C LEU A 405 37.79 -22.09 25.52
N VAL A 406 38.98 -22.65 25.88
CA VAL A 406 40.18 -22.64 25.04
C VAL A 406 40.24 -23.87 24.13
N GLU A 407 39.64 -25.00 24.53
CA GLU A 407 39.49 -26.14 23.62
C GLU A 407 38.47 -25.86 22.55
N PRO A 408 38.85 -25.60 21.28
CA PRO A 408 37.89 -25.66 20.20
C PRO A 408 37.36 -27.09 20.16
N THR A 409 36.06 -27.27 20.11
CA THR A 409 35.43 -28.55 19.77
C THR A 409 35.90 -28.98 18.38
N LEU A 410 37.09 -29.58 18.30
CA LEU A 410 37.44 -30.39 17.13
C LEU A 410 36.46 -31.55 17.08
N PRO A 411 35.79 -31.77 15.97
CA PRO A 411 34.95 -32.97 15.80
C PRO A 411 35.86 -34.16 16.09
N ALA A 412 35.36 -35.08 16.93
CA ALA A 412 36.05 -36.32 17.25
C ALA A 412 36.46 -37.01 15.93
N THR A 413 37.71 -36.88 15.56
CA THR A 413 38.30 -37.71 14.50
C THR A 413 38.34 -39.10 15.06
N GLU A 414 37.60 -40.03 14.41
CA GLU A 414 37.65 -41.45 14.62
C GLU A 414 39.14 -41.88 14.70
N THR A 415 39.55 -42.28 15.90
CA THR A 415 40.80 -42.94 16.15
C THR A 415 40.74 -44.31 15.47
N GLY A 416 41.52 -44.49 14.45
CA GLY A 416 41.77 -45.83 13.97
C GLY A 416 42.04 -46.01 12.48
N LYS A 417 43.18 -45.53 12.01
CA LYS A 417 44.04 -46.22 11.03
C LYS A 417 45.28 -45.38 10.73
N LYS A 418 46.41 -45.79 11.27
CA LYS A 418 47.73 -45.40 10.77
C LYS A 418 47.83 -45.78 9.29
N PRO A 419 48.20 -44.90 8.38
CA PRO A 419 48.68 -45.33 7.07
C PRO A 419 50.17 -45.73 7.17
N PRO A 420 50.61 -46.75 6.39
CA PRO A 420 51.99 -47.25 6.44
C PRO A 420 52.96 -46.27 5.84
N LEU A 421 54.14 -46.19 6.47
CA LEU A 421 55.34 -45.61 5.92
C LEU A 421 55.69 -46.26 4.58
N SER A 422 55.75 -45.52 3.50
CA SER A 422 56.53 -45.89 2.33
C SER A 422 57.52 -44.77 1.99
N ASP A 423 58.67 -45.21 2.01
CA ASP A 423 60.01 -44.87 1.74
C ASP A 423 60.25 -44.11 0.40
N ARG A 424 61.18 -43.13 0.52
CA ARG A 424 62.15 -42.68 -0.49
C ARG A 424 61.71 -42.17 -1.86
N GLY A 425 62.33 -41.00 -2.17
CA GLY A 425 62.71 -40.68 -3.55
C GLY A 425 62.84 -39.22 -3.82
N GLU A 426 63.97 -38.71 -3.46
CA GLU A 426 64.90 -37.72 -4.12
C GLU A 426 64.38 -36.44 -4.84
N PRO A 427 65.22 -35.41 -4.91
CA PRO A 427 64.83 -34.04 -5.10
C PRO A 427 65.20 -33.47 -6.50
N SER A 428 64.55 -32.36 -6.77
CA SER A 428 64.96 -31.25 -7.69
C SER A 428 64.83 -31.45 -9.22
N PRO A 429 64.82 -30.44 -10.08
CA PRO A 429 65.29 -29.05 -9.84
C PRO A 429 64.35 -27.92 -10.32
N ALA A 430 64.84 -26.78 -9.94
CA ALA A 430 64.42 -25.44 -10.31
C ALA A 430 64.43 -25.09 -11.82
N LEU A 431 63.90 -23.89 -12.08
CA LEU A 431 64.10 -22.96 -13.19
C LEU A 431 62.74 -22.66 -13.89
N SER A 432 62.33 -21.50 -14.16
CA SER A 432 62.81 -20.13 -14.28
C SER A 432 61.65 -19.32 -14.83
N THR A 433 61.53 -18.09 -14.37
CA THR A 433 60.79 -17.00 -15.02
C THR A 433 61.20 -16.76 -16.49
N PRO A 434 60.49 -16.05 -17.33
CA PRO A 434 60.25 -14.61 -17.06
C PRO A 434 58.79 -14.19 -16.88
#